data_1bb5dcc79ac9711461a1bc5034d565e1
#
_entry.id   1bb5dcc79ac9711461a1bc5034d565e1
#
_cell.length_a   1.000
_cell.length_b   1.000
_cell.length_c   1.000
_cell.angle_alpha   90.00
_cell.angle_beta   90.00
_cell.angle_gamma   90.00
#
_symmetry.space_group_name_H-M   'P 1'
#
loop_
_entity.id
_entity.type
_entity.pdbx_description
1 polymer ?
#
loop_
_entity_poly.entity_id
_entity_poly.type
_entity_poly.pdbx_seq_one_letter_code
_entity_poly.pdbx_strand_id
1 'polypeptide(L)'
;MAHLLEMKNICKSFSGVSVLKDNHLELEAGEVHALLGENGAGKSTLIKILGGVYTKDSGQILVDGQEVEITGVESAKEHGIRIIHQELMLIPDMTISENIFIGQEPKTKAGTVDKKKMNKMAQGFLDSMHLDLKSTQFIRDLNIAPVSYTHLTLPTTALV
;
A
#
# COMPACT_ATOMS: atom_id res chain seq x y z
N MET A 1 3.47 18.11 -19.52
CA MET A 1 4.38 17.31 -18.65
C MET A 1 3.81 15.91 -18.64
N ALA A 2 4.63 14.88 -18.57
CA ALA A 2 4.09 13.52 -18.50
C ALA A 2 3.58 13.28 -17.06
N HIS A 3 2.34 12.85 -16.92
CA HIS A 3 1.79 12.45 -15.64
C HIS A 3 2.48 11.17 -15.15
N LEU A 4 2.71 11.07 -13.86
CA LEU A 4 3.29 9.88 -13.25
C LEU A 4 2.29 8.71 -13.26
N LEU A 5 1.01 9.02 -13.03
CA LEU A 5 -0.09 8.08 -13.08
C LEU A 5 -1.28 8.72 -13.79
N GLU A 6 -1.91 7.95 -14.67
CA GLU A 6 -3.16 8.34 -15.30
C GLU A 6 -4.13 7.13 -15.29
N MET A 7 -5.34 7.38 -14.88
CA MET A 7 -6.47 6.46 -15.04
C MET A 7 -7.49 7.11 -15.95
N LYS A 8 -7.78 6.51 -17.11
CA LYS A 8 -8.64 7.09 -18.15
C LYS A 8 -9.85 6.21 -18.40
N ASN A 9 -11.03 6.82 -18.36
CA ASN A 9 -12.32 6.18 -18.69
C ASN A 9 -12.56 4.88 -17.88
N ILE A 10 -12.16 4.87 -16.61
CA ILE A 10 -12.30 3.69 -15.78
C ILE A 10 -13.76 3.42 -15.47
N CYS A 11 -14.21 2.24 -15.85
CA CYS A 11 -15.54 1.73 -15.53
C CYS A 11 -15.44 0.49 -14.64
N LYS A 12 -16.37 0.37 -13.70
CA LYS A 12 -16.52 -0.82 -12.85
C LYS A 12 -17.95 -1.02 -12.43
N SER A 13 -18.40 -2.27 -12.56
CA SER A 13 -19.71 -2.71 -12.10
C SER A 13 -19.59 -3.92 -11.18
N PHE A 14 -20.50 -4.04 -10.21
CA PHE A 14 -20.63 -5.21 -9.35
C PHE A 14 -22.07 -5.71 -9.42
N SER A 15 -22.25 -6.98 -9.76
CA SER A 15 -23.59 -7.62 -9.88
C SER A 15 -24.59 -6.78 -10.69
N GLY A 16 -24.13 -6.19 -11.79
CA GLY A 16 -24.95 -5.35 -12.67
C GLY A 16 -25.16 -3.91 -12.21
N VAL A 17 -24.66 -3.53 -11.04
CA VAL A 17 -24.69 -2.14 -10.55
C VAL A 17 -23.41 -1.44 -10.93
N SER A 18 -23.52 -0.37 -11.73
CA SER A 18 -22.36 0.43 -12.12
C SER A 18 -21.92 1.34 -10.97
N VAL A 19 -20.67 1.18 -10.54
CA VAL A 19 -20.06 1.94 -9.44
C VAL A 19 -19.11 3.03 -9.96
N LEU A 20 -18.40 2.74 -11.04
CA LEU A 20 -17.54 3.72 -11.72
C LEU A 20 -18.00 3.85 -13.17
N LYS A 21 -18.13 5.09 -13.64
CA LYS A 21 -18.52 5.42 -15.02
C LYS A 21 -17.58 6.48 -15.55
N ASP A 22 -16.72 6.09 -16.50
CA ASP A 22 -15.75 7.00 -17.16
C ASP A 22 -14.94 7.86 -16.18
N ASN A 23 -14.52 7.25 -15.07
CA ASN A 23 -13.74 7.96 -14.05
C ASN A 23 -12.31 8.23 -14.53
N HIS A 24 -11.81 9.42 -14.17
CA HIS A 24 -10.46 9.87 -14.49
C HIS A 24 -9.71 10.21 -13.19
N LEU A 25 -8.41 9.91 -13.16
CA LEU A 25 -7.49 10.33 -12.12
C LEU A 25 -6.13 10.59 -12.78
N GLU A 26 -5.53 11.70 -12.46
CA GLU A 26 -4.20 12.10 -12.96
C GLU A 26 -3.36 12.56 -11.79
N LEU A 27 -2.10 12.13 -11.75
CA LEU A 27 -1.14 12.48 -10.72
C LEU A 27 0.18 12.89 -11.35
N GLU A 28 0.75 13.98 -10.85
CA GLU A 28 2.10 14.41 -11.20
C GLU A 28 3.13 13.92 -10.18
N ALA A 29 4.39 13.88 -10.58
CA ALA A 29 5.47 13.50 -9.67
C ALA A 29 5.61 14.53 -8.53
N GLY A 30 5.60 14.05 -7.27
CA GLY A 30 5.69 14.91 -6.09
C GLY A 30 4.38 15.57 -5.68
N GLU A 31 3.27 15.27 -6.35
CA GLU A 31 1.94 15.79 -6.01
C GLU A 31 1.32 15.04 -4.83
N VAL A 32 0.56 15.75 -4.02
CA VAL A 32 -0.38 15.19 -3.04
C VAL A 32 -1.79 15.44 -3.54
N HIS A 33 -2.44 14.40 -4.03
CA HIS A 33 -3.78 14.49 -4.60
C HIS A 33 -4.84 13.99 -3.61
N ALA A 34 -5.81 14.83 -3.26
CA ALA A 34 -6.91 14.47 -2.36
C ALA A 34 -8.15 14.02 -3.16
N LEU A 35 -8.56 12.77 -2.97
CA LEU A 35 -9.76 12.23 -3.58
C LEU A 35 -10.98 12.46 -2.68
N LEU A 36 -11.77 13.49 -3.00
CA LEU A 36 -12.95 13.89 -2.24
C LEU A 36 -14.24 13.42 -2.90
N GLY A 37 -15.28 13.23 -2.11
CA GLY A 37 -16.62 12.85 -2.58
C GLY A 37 -17.45 12.17 -1.49
N GLU A 38 -18.74 12.03 -1.74
CA GLU A 38 -19.68 11.39 -0.82
C GLU A 38 -19.39 9.90 -0.60
N ASN A 39 -19.97 9.33 0.46
CA ASN A 39 -19.90 7.89 0.69
C ASN A 39 -20.67 7.18 -0.45
N GLY A 40 -20.04 6.15 -1.04
CA GLY A 40 -20.59 5.46 -2.20
C GLY A 40 -20.20 6.05 -3.57
N ALA A 41 -19.49 7.18 -3.63
CA ALA A 41 -19.04 7.80 -4.89
C ALA A 41 -17.96 7.00 -5.67
N GLY A 42 -17.62 5.78 -5.24
CA GLY A 42 -16.67 4.92 -5.95
C GLY A 42 -15.19 5.13 -5.60
N LYS A 43 -14.85 6.09 -4.72
CA LYS A 43 -13.45 6.40 -4.34
C LYS A 43 -12.65 5.15 -3.94
N SER A 44 -13.17 4.39 -2.99
CA SER A 44 -12.51 3.15 -2.53
C SER A 44 -12.41 2.09 -3.64
N THR A 45 -13.35 2.07 -4.58
CA THR A 45 -13.32 1.16 -5.73
C THR A 45 -12.21 1.56 -6.68
N LEU A 46 -12.05 2.85 -6.96
CA LEU A 46 -11.00 3.38 -7.82
C LEU A 46 -9.61 3.04 -7.25
N ILE A 47 -9.40 3.32 -5.96
CA ILE A 47 -8.15 2.99 -5.26
C ILE A 47 -7.90 1.46 -5.23
N LYS A 48 -8.93 0.65 -5.02
CA LYS A 48 -8.80 -0.82 -5.04
C LYS A 48 -8.47 -1.38 -6.42
N ILE A 49 -8.92 -0.71 -7.50
CA ILE A 49 -8.51 -1.06 -8.87
C ILE A 49 -7.02 -0.72 -9.05
N LEU A 50 -6.61 0.47 -8.65
CA LEU A 50 -5.21 0.89 -8.74
C LEU A 50 -4.29 -0.04 -7.95
N GLY A 51 -4.71 -0.50 -6.79
CA GLY A 51 -3.94 -1.45 -5.96
C GLY A 51 -4.07 -2.91 -6.34
N GLY A 52 -4.79 -3.23 -7.42
CA GLY A 52 -4.92 -4.60 -7.91
C GLY A 52 -5.85 -5.51 -7.08
N VAL A 53 -6.65 -4.94 -6.17
CA VAL A 53 -7.65 -5.71 -5.40
C VAL A 53 -8.87 -6.01 -6.28
N TYR A 54 -9.22 -5.09 -7.17
CA TYR A 54 -10.25 -5.28 -8.19
C TYR A 54 -9.65 -5.05 -9.57
N THR A 55 -10.20 -5.71 -10.58
CA THR A 55 -9.92 -5.43 -11.99
C THR A 55 -10.93 -4.40 -12.51
N LYS A 56 -10.48 -3.49 -13.37
CA LYS A 56 -11.36 -2.62 -14.14
C LYS A 56 -12.20 -3.42 -15.14
N ASP A 57 -13.38 -2.95 -15.49
CA ASP A 57 -14.17 -3.54 -16.58
C ASP A 57 -13.78 -2.94 -17.93
N SER A 58 -13.43 -1.64 -17.95
CA SER A 58 -12.89 -0.92 -19.11
C SER A 58 -12.06 0.29 -18.68
N GLY A 59 -11.41 0.95 -19.64
CA GLY A 59 -10.53 2.08 -19.41
C GLY A 59 -9.06 1.68 -19.42
N GLN A 60 -8.18 2.66 -19.21
CA GLN A 60 -6.73 2.50 -19.29
C GLN A 60 -6.06 3.02 -18.02
N ILE A 61 -4.98 2.38 -17.62
CA ILE A 61 -4.09 2.85 -16.55
C ILE A 61 -2.72 3.03 -17.17
N LEU A 62 -2.15 4.22 -16.99
CA LEU A 62 -0.80 4.52 -17.46
C LEU A 62 0.07 4.89 -16.27
N VAL A 63 1.28 4.36 -16.23
CA VAL A 63 2.34 4.70 -15.27
C VAL A 63 3.53 5.20 -16.07
N ASP A 64 4.03 6.38 -15.76
CA ASP A 64 5.10 7.05 -16.50
C ASP A 64 4.79 7.15 -18.02
N GLY A 65 3.52 7.36 -18.37
CA GLY A 65 3.04 7.46 -19.74
C GLY A 65 2.96 6.12 -20.50
N GLN A 66 3.25 5.00 -19.86
CA GLN A 66 3.13 3.65 -20.43
C GLN A 66 1.87 2.96 -19.93
N GLU A 67 1.06 2.43 -20.85
CA GLU A 67 -0.12 1.66 -20.48
C GLU A 67 0.30 0.36 -19.76
N VAL A 68 -0.30 0.14 -18.59
CA VAL A 68 -0.04 -1.04 -17.75
C VAL A 68 -1.33 -1.77 -17.43
N GLU A 69 -1.24 -3.08 -17.30
CA GLU A 69 -2.37 -3.91 -16.87
C GLU A 69 -2.13 -4.38 -15.44
N ILE A 70 -2.97 -3.92 -14.52
CA ILE A 70 -2.91 -4.32 -13.12
C ILE A 70 -3.81 -5.54 -12.93
N THR A 71 -3.19 -6.71 -12.87
CA THR A 71 -3.90 -8.00 -12.75
C THR A 71 -4.03 -8.48 -11.29
N GLY A 72 -3.33 -7.83 -10.37
CA GLY A 72 -3.35 -8.18 -8.94
C GLY A 72 -2.43 -7.28 -8.12
N VAL A 73 -2.43 -7.51 -6.81
CA VAL A 73 -1.65 -6.70 -5.85
C VAL A 73 -0.14 -6.73 -6.16
N GLU A 74 0.38 -7.89 -6.56
CA GLU A 74 1.81 -8.00 -6.91
C GLU A 74 2.14 -7.21 -8.18
N SER A 75 1.28 -7.28 -9.20
CA SER A 75 1.43 -6.48 -10.42
C SER A 75 1.41 -4.97 -10.10
N ALA A 76 0.49 -4.52 -9.23
CA ALA A 76 0.48 -3.12 -8.78
C ALA A 76 1.80 -2.72 -8.11
N LYS A 77 2.35 -3.58 -7.26
CA LYS A 77 3.64 -3.35 -6.58
C LYS A 77 4.81 -3.26 -7.56
N GLU A 78 4.82 -4.08 -8.61
CA GLU A 78 5.85 -4.06 -9.66
C GLU A 78 5.87 -2.70 -10.41
N HIS A 79 4.72 -2.08 -10.56
CA HIS A 79 4.58 -0.72 -11.12
C HIS A 79 4.78 0.40 -10.09
N GLY A 80 5.27 0.10 -8.89
CA GLY A 80 5.56 1.09 -7.86
C GLY A 80 4.35 1.54 -7.03
N ILE A 81 3.16 1.01 -7.30
CA ILE A 81 1.94 1.37 -6.60
C ILE A 81 1.89 0.68 -5.24
N ARG A 82 1.61 1.44 -4.19
CA ARG A 82 1.46 0.93 -2.82
C ARG A 82 0.19 1.49 -2.20
N ILE A 83 -0.54 0.67 -1.46
CA ILE A 83 -1.74 1.11 -0.74
C ILE A 83 -1.51 0.96 0.76
N ILE A 84 -1.86 2.00 1.49
CA ILE A 84 -1.96 1.95 2.95
C ILE A 84 -3.44 1.75 3.28
N HIS A 85 -3.75 0.62 3.87
CA HIS A 85 -5.11 0.32 4.29
C HIS A 85 -5.49 1.12 5.53
N GLN A 86 -6.76 1.52 5.61
CA GLN A 86 -7.30 2.31 6.72
C GLN A 86 -7.28 1.53 8.05
N GLU A 87 -7.38 0.21 8.01
CA GLU A 87 -7.30 -0.65 9.17
C GLU A 87 -5.88 -1.21 9.33
N LEU A 88 -5.30 -0.97 10.49
CA LEU A 88 -4.01 -1.56 10.88
C LEU A 88 -4.26 -3.02 11.27
N MET A 89 -3.99 -3.92 10.34
CA MET A 89 -4.06 -5.37 10.59
C MET A 89 -2.76 -5.86 11.23
N LEU A 90 -2.46 -5.35 12.43
CA LEU A 90 -1.32 -5.85 13.20
C LEU A 90 -1.69 -7.17 13.88
N ILE A 91 -0.77 -8.12 13.87
CA ILE A 91 -0.93 -9.41 14.55
C ILE A 91 -0.31 -9.29 15.96
N PRO A 92 -1.14 -9.29 17.02
CA PRO A 92 -0.68 -9.02 18.39
C PRO A 92 0.38 -10.01 18.89
N ASP A 93 0.28 -11.27 18.48
CA ASP A 93 1.18 -12.36 18.90
C ASP A 93 2.46 -12.49 18.08
N MET A 94 2.70 -11.55 17.19
CA MET A 94 3.95 -11.40 16.44
C MET A 94 4.76 -10.22 16.94
N THR A 95 6.09 -10.29 16.74
CA THR A 95 6.99 -9.18 17.01
C THR A 95 6.82 -8.06 15.98
N ILE A 96 7.34 -6.87 16.28
CA ILE A 96 7.36 -5.74 15.33
C ILE A 96 8.04 -6.16 14.03
N SER A 97 9.20 -6.83 14.12
CA SER A 97 9.93 -7.28 12.92
C SER A 97 9.13 -8.29 12.09
N GLU A 98 8.43 -9.23 12.72
CA GLU A 98 7.59 -10.20 12.03
C GLU A 98 6.38 -9.54 11.37
N ASN A 99 5.76 -8.54 12.00
CA ASN A 99 4.68 -7.77 11.40
C ASN A 99 5.15 -6.94 10.19
N ILE A 100 6.33 -6.30 10.27
CA ILE A 100 6.89 -5.50 9.17
C ILE A 100 7.17 -6.35 7.94
N PHE A 101 7.69 -7.56 8.13
CA PHE A 101 8.17 -8.42 7.05
C PHE A 101 7.21 -9.56 6.69
N ILE A 102 5.98 -9.56 7.20
CA ILE A 102 5.01 -10.62 6.91
C ILE A 102 4.83 -10.81 5.39
N GLY A 103 5.04 -12.05 4.93
CA GLY A 103 4.98 -12.40 3.51
C GLY A 103 6.20 -11.97 2.68
N GLN A 104 7.17 -11.26 3.27
CA GLN A 104 8.42 -10.82 2.62
C GLN A 104 9.64 -11.05 3.52
N GLU A 105 9.59 -12.09 4.32
CA GLU A 105 10.66 -12.42 5.27
C GLU A 105 11.98 -12.70 4.53
N PRO A 106 13.10 -12.09 4.95
CA PRO A 106 14.40 -12.40 4.38
C PRO A 106 14.76 -13.85 4.66
N LYS A 107 15.26 -14.54 3.62
CA LYS A 107 15.62 -15.97 3.69
C LYS A 107 17.13 -16.16 3.78
N THR A 108 17.53 -17.20 4.51
CA THR A 108 18.88 -17.70 4.53
C THR A 108 19.19 -18.43 3.20
N LYS A 109 20.47 -18.78 2.99
CA LYS A 109 20.87 -19.62 1.84
C LYS A 109 20.19 -21.01 1.83
N ALA A 110 19.75 -21.47 3.00
CA ALA A 110 19.02 -22.74 3.16
C ALA A 110 17.50 -22.61 2.95
N GLY A 111 16.98 -21.41 2.60
CA GLY A 111 15.56 -21.16 2.37
C GLY A 111 14.71 -20.92 3.62
N THR A 112 15.29 -20.96 4.83
CA THR A 112 14.59 -20.66 6.09
C THR A 112 14.60 -19.16 6.35
N VAL A 113 13.68 -18.66 7.20
CA VAL A 113 13.62 -17.25 7.59
C VAL A 113 14.88 -16.84 8.36
N ASP A 114 15.54 -15.79 7.89
CA ASP A 114 16.68 -15.18 8.55
C ASP A 114 16.20 -14.15 9.60
N LYS A 115 15.82 -14.64 10.78
CA LYS A 115 15.34 -13.79 11.89
C LYS A 115 16.36 -12.73 12.30
N LYS A 116 17.66 -13.01 12.21
CA LYS A 116 18.73 -12.07 12.58
C LYS A 116 18.77 -10.87 11.64
N LYS A 117 18.74 -11.16 10.35
CA LYS A 117 18.68 -10.14 9.29
C LYS A 117 17.39 -9.34 9.37
N MET A 118 16.25 -10.02 9.55
CA MET A 118 14.94 -9.41 9.68
C MET A 118 14.88 -8.41 10.84
N ASN A 119 15.32 -8.83 12.04
CA ASN A 119 15.35 -7.96 13.23
C ASN A 119 16.27 -6.75 13.03
N LYS A 120 17.43 -6.95 12.41
CA LYS A 120 18.36 -5.85 12.13
C LYS A 120 17.77 -4.82 11.16
N MET A 121 17.11 -5.29 10.11
CA MET A 121 16.45 -4.40 9.14
C MET A 121 15.28 -3.65 9.78
N ALA A 122 14.43 -4.34 10.55
CA ALA A 122 13.32 -3.72 11.27
C ALA A 122 13.81 -2.66 12.26
N GLN A 123 14.89 -2.96 13.01
CA GLN A 123 15.46 -1.99 13.94
C GLN A 123 15.97 -0.74 13.21
N GLY A 124 16.62 -0.90 12.06
CA GLY A 124 17.06 0.23 11.24
C GLY A 124 15.90 1.14 10.80
N PHE A 125 14.73 0.58 10.51
CA PHE A 125 13.54 1.39 10.22
C PHE A 125 13.04 2.14 11.46
N LEU A 126 12.94 1.47 12.61
CA LEU A 126 12.52 2.10 13.86
C LEU A 126 13.45 3.24 14.25
N ASP A 127 14.75 3.02 14.16
CA ASP A 127 15.78 4.02 14.48
C ASP A 127 15.69 5.24 13.53
N SER A 128 15.45 5.01 12.23
CA SER A 128 15.29 6.08 11.23
C SER A 128 14.05 6.95 11.47
N MET A 129 13.03 6.39 12.09
CA MET A 129 11.82 7.10 12.49
C MET A 129 11.89 7.67 13.91
N HIS A 130 13.06 7.57 14.57
CA HIS A 130 13.26 8.01 15.95
C HIS A 130 12.28 7.39 16.96
N LEU A 131 11.88 6.13 16.72
CA LEU A 131 10.99 5.38 17.61
C LEU A 131 11.82 4.59 18.63
N ASP A 132 11.60 4.83 19.91
CA ASP A 132 12.23 4.08 21.01
C ASP A 132 11.52 2.74 21.22
N LEU A 133 11.59 1.87 20.21
CA LEU A 133 11.01 0.54 20.19
C LEU A 133 12.07 -0.49 19.78
N LYS A 134 11.96 -1.69 20.33
CA LYS A 134 12.81 -2.82 19.92
C LYS A 134 12.08 -3.68 18.91
N SER A 135 12.70 -3.96 17.79
CA SER A 135 12.11 -4.79 16.71
C SER A 135 11.64 -6.17 17.17
N THR A 136 12.17 -6.66 18.29
CA THR A 136 11.83 -7.95 18.90
C THR A 136 10.67 -7.89 19.89
N GLN A 137 10.13 -6.72 20.21
CA GLN A 137 8.95 -6.59 21.06
C GLN A 137 7.72 -7.13 20.35
N PHE A 138 6.82 -7.77 21.11
CA PHE A 138 5.52 -8.17 20.60
C PHE A 138 4.59 -6.97 20.48
N ILE A 139 3.74 -6.98 19.45
CA ILE A 139 2.76 -5.92 19.23
C ILE A 139 1.82 -5.78 20.43
N ARG A 140 1.38 -6.88 21.04
CA ARG A 140 0.51 -6.88 22.22
C ARG A 140 1.11 -6.18 23.46
N ASP A 141 2.44 -6.13 23.54
CA ASP A 141 3.15 -5.52 24.68
C ASP A 141 3.41 -4.02 24.44
N LEU A 142 3.08 -3.51 23.25
CA LEU A 142 3.16 -2.09 22.98
C LEU A 142 2.02 -1.37 23.68
N ASN A 143 2.38 -0.47 24.57
CA ASN A 143 1.42 0.45 25.17
C ASN A 143 1.00 1.45 24.06
N ILE A 144 0.06 1.03 23.21
CA ILE A 144 -0.50 1.89 22.17
C ILE A 144 -1.45 2.86 22.86
N ALA A 145 -0.90 3.85 23.57
CA ALA A 145 -1.62 5.09 23.70
C ALA A 145 -1.98 5.54 22.27
N PRO A 146 -3.13 6.16 22.02
CA PRO A 146 -3.54 6.55 20.68
C PRO A 146 -2.59 7.63 20.12
N VAL A 147 -1.37 7.22 19.83
CA VAL A 147 -0.43 8.02 19.07
C VAL A 147 -0.95 7.95 17.64
N SER A 148 -1.26 9.10 17.08
CA SER A 148 -1.59 9.26 15.66
C SER A 148 -0.78 8.30 14.81
N TYR A 149 -1.42 7.33 14.23
CA TYR A 149 -0.82 6.26 13.42
C TYR A 149 -0.11 6.72 12.14
N THR A 150 0.05 8.03 11.99
CA THR A 150 0.66 8.68 10.83
C THR A 150 2.18 8.45 10.70
N HIS A 151 2.84 7.88 11.71
CA HIS A 151 4.29 7.68 11.69
C HIS A 151 4.76 6.25 11.48
N LEU A 152 3.86 5.26 11.40
CA LEU A 152 4.23 3.85 11.15
C LEU A 152 4.23 3.47 9.66
N THR A 153 4.11 4.42 8.78
CA THR A 153 4.34 4.18 7.37
C THR A 153 5.84 4.16 7.10
N LEU A 154 6.32 3.04 6.56
CA LEU A 154 7.66 2.96 5.98
C LEU A 154 7.93 4.20 5.12
N PRO A 155 9.17 4.71 5.05
CA PRO A 155 9.54 5.68 4.05
C PRO A 155 9.43 5.00 2.68
N THR A 156 8.23 4.92 2.22
CA THR A 156 7.97 4.67 0.83
C THR A 156 8.15 6.01 0.13
N THR A 157 9.04 6.07 -0.79
CA THR A 157 8.83 6.85 -2.00
C THR A 157 7.55 6.29 -2.62
N ALA A 158 6.46 6.53 -1.99
CA ALA A 158 5.18 6.03 -2.39
C ALA A 158 4.28 7.20 -2.53
N LEU A 159 4.12 7.39 -3.64
CA LEU A 159 2.99 7.85 -4.38
C LEU A 159 1.68 7.27 -3.90
N VAL A 160 0.80 8.20 -3.66
CA VAL A 160 -0.60 8.28 -3.34
C VAL A 160 -0.90 8.40 -1.91
#